data_befbc1240400a5d06207a8f3bf8da82c
#
_entry.id   befbc1240400a5d06207a8f3bf8da82c
#
_cell.length_a   1.000
_cell.length_b   1.000
_cell.length_c   1.000
_cell.angle_alpha   90.00
_cell.angle_beta   90.00
_cell.angle_gamma   90.00
#
_symmetry.space_group_name_H-M   'P 1'
#
loop_
_entity.id
_entity.type
_entity.pdbx_description
1 polymer ?
#
loop_
_entity_poly.entity_id
_entity_poly.type
_entity_poly.pdbx_seq_one_letter_code
_entity_poly.pdbx_strand_id
1 'polypeptide(L)'
;AAQSLLATYIKLNVNRYQQGQPLTLPVHVADAFRAILLDENIDPALAAEILTLPSATEIAELFDIIDPIAIVAVREALTRTLATELADEFLAIYNANKLDAYRVEHADIGKRSLRNTCLRYLAFGEAELANTLVSKQYHEADNMTDALAALAASVAAELPCRDARSEEHT
;
A
#
# COMPACT_ATOMS: atom_id res chain seq x y z
N ALA A 1 -0.31 -16.51 8.79
CA ALA A 1 1.03 -16.96 8.34
C ALA A 1 1.77 -15.86 7.58
N ALA A 2 1.22 -15.28 6.50
CA ALA A 2 1.88 -14.26 5.69
C ALA A 2 2.22 -12.99 6.49
N GLN A 3 1.28 -12.46 7.26
CA GLN A 3 1.44 -11.27 8.09
C GLN A 3 2.53 -11.46 9.15
N SER A 4 2.60 -12.63 9.79
CA SER A 4 3.64 -12.94 10.77
C SER A 4 5.04 -13.00 10.15
N LEU A 5 5.15 -13.50 8.92
CA LEU A 5 6.41 -13.54 8.18
C LEU A 5 6.88 -12.12 7.83
N LEU A 6 5.98 -11.28 7.32
CA LEU A 6 6.25 -9.88 7.02
C LEU A 6 6.67 -9.10 8.28
N ALA A 7 5.95 -9.29 9.39
CA ALA A 7 6.27 -8.64 10.66
C ALA A 7 7.67 -9.02 11.17
N THR A 8 8.01 -10.32 11.13
CA THR A 8 9.34 -10.81 11.51
C THR A 8 10.44 -10.20 10.63
N TYR A 9 10.15 -10.08 9.34
CA TYR A 9 11.06 -9.51 8.37
C TYR A 9 11.27 -8.01 8.60
N ILE A 10 10.19 -7.27 8.86
CA ILE A 10 10.29 -5.85 9.20
C ILE A 10 11.07 -5.67 10.50
N LYS A 11 10.84 -6.52 11.51
CA LYS A 11 11.62 -6.51 12.77
C LYS A 11 13.13 -6.66 12.52
N LEU A 12 13.52 -7.60 11.66
CA LEU A 12 14.93 -7.79 11.30
C LEU A 12 15.50 -6.51 10.68
N ASN A 13 14.79 -5.88 9.77
CA ASN A 13 15.26 -4.66 9.10
C ASN A 13 15.26 -3.43 10.02
N VAL A 14 14.36 -3.33 10.99
CA VAL A 14 14.42 -2.30 12.04
C VAL A 14 15.72 -2.40 12.83
N ASN A 15 16.12 -3.62 13.26
CA ASN A 15 17.39 -3.83 13.94
C ASN A 15 18.60 -3.45 13.06
N ARG A 16 18.53 -3.77 11.76
CA ARG A 16 19.59 -3.38 10.80
C ARG A 16 19.65 -1.87 10.62
N TYR A 17 18.51 -1.20 10.51
CA TYR A 17 18.41 0.25 10.39
C TYR A 17 19.04 0.95 11.59
N GLN A 18 18.76 0.50 12.82
CA GLN A 18 19.33 1.01 14.05
C GLN A 18 20.85 0.82 14.14
N GLN A 19 21.39 -0.18 13.47
CA GLN A 19 22.82 -0.45 13.38
C GLN A 19 23.51 0.27 12.21
N GLY A 20 22.78 1.07 11.43
CA GLY A 20 23.30 1.73 10.22
C GLY A 20 23.63 0.75 9.08
N GLN A 21 23.04 -0.44 9.11
CA GLN A 21 23.27 -1.46 8.08
C GLN A 21 22.26 -1.30 6.93
N PRO A 22 22.62 -1.69 5.69
CA PRO A 22 21.68 -1.64 4.57
C PRO A 22 20.50 -2.57 4.82
N LEU A 23 19.31 -2.09 4.43
CA LEU A 23 18.08 -2.87 4.50
C LEU A 23 18.16 -3.99 3.46
N THR A 24 17.66 -5.16 3.83
CA THR A 24 17.58 -6.31 2.92
C THR A 24 16.13 -6.61 2.65
N LEU A 25 15.75 -6.64 1.38
CA LEU A 25 14.44 -7.12 0.97
C LEU A 25 14.55 -8.57 0.52
N PRO A 26 13.74 -9.49 1.05
CA PRO A 26 13.77 -10.85 0.53
C PRO A 26 13.13 -10.84 -0.87
N VAL A 27 13.85 -11.35 -1.83
CA VAL A 27 13.34 -11.64 -3.18
C VAL A 27 12.01 -12.40 -3.11
N HIS A 28 11.89 -13.32 -2.16
CA HIS A 28 10.67 -14.12 -1.94
C HIS A 28 9.42 -13.31 -1.54
N VAL A 29 9.55 -12.10 -0.98
CA VAL A 29 8.36 -11.27 -0.67
C VAL A 29 7.77 -10.70 -1.95
N ALA A 30 8.60 -10.17 -2.83
CA ALA A 30 8.14 -9.66 -4.12
C ALA A 30 7.53 -10.79 -4.98
N ASP A 31 8.16 -11.97 -5.01
CA ASP A 31 7.63 -13.13 -5.72
C ASP A 31 6.30 -13.61 -5.15
N ALA A 32 6.13 -13.62 -3.82
CA ALA A 32 4.88 -13.97 -3.17
C ALA A 32 3.78 -12.95 -3.50
N PHE A 33 4.08 -11.65 -3.47
CA PHE A 33 3.15 -10.59 -3.85
C PHE A 33 2.75 -10.72 -5.32
N ARG A 34 3.72 -10.96 -6.22
CA ARG A 34 3.44 -11.20 -7.64
C ARG A 34 2.51 -12.39 -7.84
N ALA A 35 2.76 -13.49 -7.14
CA ALA A 35 1.90 -14.67 -7.24
C ALA A 35 0.45 -14.38 -6.81
N ILE A 36 0.24 -13.58 -5.74
CA ILE A 36 -1.09 -13.15 -5.31
C ILE A 36 -1.74 -12.22 -6.33
N LEU A 37 -1.00 -11.26 -6.88
CA LEU A 37 -1.51 -10.32 -7.88
C LEU A 37 -1.91 -11.00 -9.20
N LEU A 38 -1.24 -12.09 -9.55
CA LEU A 38 -1.50 -12.85 -10.79
C LEU A 38 -2.47 -14.02 -10.62
N ASP A 39 -2.92 -14.32 -9.40
CA ASP A 39 -3.89 -15.39 -9.15
C ASP A 39 -5.32 -14.90 -9.43
N GLU A 40 -5.85 -15.26 -10.59
CA GLU A 40 -7.20 -14.89 -11.01
C GLU A 40 -8.32 -15.57 -10.17
N ASN A 41 -7.97 -16.58 -9.38
CA ASN A 41 -8.94 -17.33 -8.56
C ASN A 41 -9.02 -16.85 -7.11
N ILE A 42 -8.10 -15.98 -6.69
CA ILE A 42 -8.11 -15.46 -5.33
C ILE A 42 -9.26 -14.45 -5.15
N ASP A 43 -9.94 -14.54 -4.01
CA ASP A 43 -10.93 -13.52 -3.64
C ASP A 43 -10.26 -12.14 -3.50
N PRO A 44 -10.79 -11.08 -4.14
CA PRO A 44 -10.17 -9.76 -4.09
C PRO A 44 -10.01 -9.16 -2.68
N ALA A 45 -10.95 -9.44 -1.76
CA ALA A 45 -10.84 -8.98 -0.38
C ALA A 45 -9.69 -9.70 0.35
N LEU A 46 -9.55 -11.01 0.14
CA LEU A 46 -8.45 -11.79 0.68
C LEU A 46 -7.10 -11.36 0.11
N ALA A 47 -7.02 -11.09 -1.21
CA ALA A 47 -5.83 -10.56 -1.84
C ALA A 47 -5.42 -9.21 -1.22
N ALA A 48 -6.37 -8.29 -1.04
CA ALA A 48 -6.14 -7.01 -0.41
C ALA A 48 -5.59 -7.13 1.03
N GLU A 49 -6.11 -8.09 1.79
CA GLU A 49 -5.64 -8.36 3.15
C GLU A 49 -4.21 -8.91 3.15
N ILE A 50 -3.90 -9.88 2.31
CA ILE A 50 -2.55 -10.49 2.22
C ILE A 50 -1.51 -9.46 1.77
N LEU A 51 -1.86 -8.60 0.81
CA LEU A 51 -0.96 -7.57 0.27
C LEU A 51 -0.81 -6.35 1.19
N THR A 52 -1.61 -6.23 2.24
CA THR A 52 -1.48 -5.13 3.21
C THR A 52 -0.34 -5.39 4.17
N LEU A 53 0.62 -4.46 4.25
CA LEU A 53 1.72 -4.56 5.22
C LEU A 53 1.20 -4.36 6.65
N PRO A 54 1.80 -5.04 7.64
CA PRO A 54 1.51 -4.80 9.05
C PRO A 54 1.61 -3.31 9.39
N SER A 55 0.72 -2.80 10.23
CA SER A 55 0.75 -1.42 10.69
C SER A 55 1.99 -1.15 11.56
N ALA A 56 2.36 0.12 11.71
CA ALA A 56 3.44 0.50 12.62
C ALA A 56 3.16 0.07 14.06
N THR A 57 1.89 0.07 14.48
CA THR A 57 1.47 -0.37 15.81
C THR A 57 1.68 -1.88 16.00
N GLU A 58 1.25 -2.69 15.04
CA GLU A 58 1.46 -4.15 15.08
C GLU A 58 2.95 -4.52 15.10
N ILE A 59 3.77 -3.76 14.36
CA ILE A 59 5.22 -3.95 14.36
C ILE A 59 5.81 -3.52 15.72
N ALA A 60 5.35 -2.41 16.29
CA ALA A 60 5.83 -1.91 17.58
C ALA A 60 5.64 -2.93 18.71
N GLU A 61 4.55 -3.72 18.67
CA GLU A 61 4.28 -4.78 19.65
C GLU A 61 5.34 -5.91 19.66
N LEU A 62 6.18 -5.99 18.65
CA LEU A 62 7.27 -6.97 18.57
C LEU A 62 8.54 -6.54 19.28
N PHE A 63 8.60 -5.33 19.85
CA PHE A 63 9.78 -4.75 20.46
C PHE A 63 9.55 -4.39 21.93
N ASP A 64 10.51 -4.68 22.78
CA ASP A 64 10.52 -4.22 24.18
C ASP A 64 10.79 -2.70 24.27
N ILE A 65 11.61 -2.18 23.37
CA ILE A 65 11.92 -0.75 23.23
C ILE A 65 11.53 -0.34 21.82
N ILE A 66 10.54 0.53 21.71
CA ILE A 66 9.96 0.95 20.44
C ILE A 66 10.76 2.11 19.87
N ASP A 67 11.18 1.98 18.60
CA ASP A 67 11.75 3.05 17.78
C ASP A 67 10.79 3.39 16.62
N PRO A 68 9.89 4.36 16.80
CA PRO A 68 8.90 4.69 15.80
C PRO A 68 9.52 5.17 14.46
N ILE A 69 10.66 5.86 14.54
CA ILE A 69 11.35 6.38 13.35
C ILE A 69 11.88 5.23 12.51
N ALA A 70 12.55 4.26 13.13
CA ALA A 70 13.06 3.09 12.45
C ALA A 70 11.94 2.24 11.83
N ILE A 71 10.83 2.04 12.56
CA ILE A 71 9.68 1.29 12.07
C ILE A 71 9.07 1.95 10.82
N VAL A 72 8.84 3.25 10.86
CA VAL A 72 8.27 4.00 9.71
C VAL A 72 9.23 3.96 8.53
N ALA A 73 10.53 4.21 8.74
CA ALA A 73 11.53 4.21 7.68
C ALA A 73 11.63 2.84 6.98
N VAL A 74 11.61 1.75 7.75
CA VAL A 74 11.69 0.39 7.19
C VAL A 74 10.42 0.03 6.43
N ARG A 75 9.22 0.37 6.96
CA ARG A 75 7.96 0.15 6.25
C ARG A 75 7.91 0.91 4.93
N GLU A 76 8.33 2.16 4.94
CA GLU A 76 8.36 3.00 3.73
C GLU A 76 9.34 2.42 2.69
N ALA A 77 10.55 2.04 3.10
CA ALA A 77 11.52 1.42 2.21
C ALA A 77 10.99 0.13 1.57
N LEU A 78 10.33 -0.73 2.36
CA LEU A 78 9.68 -1.94 1.84
C LEU A 78 8.56 -1.60 0.85
N THR A 79 7.71 -0.63 1.19
CA THR A 79 6.62 -0.18 0.31
C THR A 79 7.17 0.34 -1.03
N ARG A 80 8.21 1.19 -1.00
CA ARG A 80 8.84 1.74 -2.21
C ARG A 80 9.46 0.66 -3.08
N THR A 81 10.11 -0.33 -2.47
CA THR A 81 10.71 -1.42 -3.26
C THR A 81 9.65 -2.28 -3.92
N LEU A 82 8.61 -2.67 -3.20
CA LEU A 82 7.48 -3.43 -3.78
C LEU A 82 6.77 -2.62 -4.87
N ALA A 83 6.56 -1.31 -4.66
CA ALA A 83 5.97 -0.41 -5.64
C ALA A 83 6.80 -0.31 -6.93
N THR A 84 8.12 -0.38 -6.82
CA THR A 84 9.02 -0.34 -7.99
C THR A 84 9.10 -1.69 -8.70
N GLU A 85 9.25 -2.78 -7.93
CA GLU A 85 9.41 -4.12 -8.51
C GLU A 85 8.13 -4.70 -9.11
N LEU A 86 6.96 -4.25 -8.65
CA LEU A 86 5.63 -4.75 -9.03
C LEU A 86 4.74 -3.66 -9.64
N ALA A 87 5.33 -2.61 -10.19
CA ALA A 87 4.60 -1.44 -10.70
C ALA A 87 3.55 -1.82 -11.74
N ASP A 88 3.92 -2.65 -12.70
CA ASP A 88 3.04 -3.08 -13.80
C ASP A 88 1.89 -3.95 -13.30
N GLU A 89 2.17 -4.88 -12.38
CA GLU A 89 1.16 -5.76 -11.78
C GLU A 89 0.18 -4.95 -10.93
N PHE A 90 0.67 -4.04 -10.07
CA PHE A 90 -0.21 -3.17 -9.28
C PHE A 90 -1.08 -2.29 -10.17
N LEU A 91 -0.53 -1.73 -11.24
CA LEU A 91 -1.29 -0.89 -12.17
C LEU A 91 -2.36 -1.69 -12.93
N ALA A 92 -2.03 -2.89 -13.38
CA ALA A 92 -2.96 -3.79 -14.05
C ALA A 92 -4.15 -4.14 -13.14
N ILE A 93 -3.87 -4.55 -11.90
CA ILE A 93 -4.91 -4.92 -10.91
C ILE A 93 -5.73 -3.69 -10.48
N TYR A 94 -5.10 -2.53 -10.29
CA TYR A 94 -5.79 -1.28 -10.01
C TYR A 94 -6.83 -0.94 -11.08
N ASN A 95 -6.48 -1.07 -12.35
CA ASN A 95 -7.37 -0.80 -13.47
C ASN A 95 -8.46 -1.86 -13.62
N ALA A 96 -8.12 -3.14 -13.46
CA ALA A 96 -9.05 -4.26 -13.59
C ALA A 96 -10.16 -4.25 -12.52
N ASN A 97 -9.89 -3.65 -11.35
CA ASN A 97 -10.85 -3.58 -10.24
C ASN A 97 -11.59 -2.23 -10.17
N LYS A 98 -11.56 -1.42 -11.23
CA LYS A 98 -12.38 -0.21 -11.32
C LYS A 98 -13.86 -0.60 -11.42
N LEU A 99 -14.69 0.03 -10.58
CA LEU A 99 -16.15 -0.13 -10.61
C LEU A 99 -16.77 1.06 -11.36
N ASP A 100 -17.88 0.79 -12.06
CA ASP A 100 -18.62 1.83 -12.80
C ASP A 100 -19.53 2.66 -11.89
N ALA A 101 -19.95 2.10 -10.75
CA ALA A 101 -20.79 2.77 -9.76
C ALA A 101 -20.60 2.17 -8.38
N TYR A 102 -20.87 2.96 -7.34
CA TYR A 102 -20.84 2.48 -5.96
C TYR A 102 -22.00 1.51 -5.67
N ARG A 103 -21.64 0.33 -5.16
CA ARG A 103 -22.57 -0.69 -4.67
C ARG A 103 -22.02 -1.32 -3.39
N VAL A 104 -22.91 -1.76 -2.50
CA VAL A 104 -22.58 -2.39 -1.21
C VAL A 104 -22.65 -3.91 -1.34
N GLU A 105 -22.28 -4.46 -2.48
CA GLU A 105 -22.19 -5.89 -2.70
C GLU A 105 -20.82 -6.42 -2.26
N HIS A 106 -20.80 -7.64 -1.73
CA HIS A 106 -19.57 -8.25 -1.21
C HIS A 106 -18.44 -8.28 -2.26
N ALA A 107 -18.75 -8.65 -3.48
CA ALA A 107 -17.79 -8.66 -4.59
C ALA A 107 -17.22 -7.26 -4.89
N ASP A 108 -18.06 -6.22 -4.87
CA ASP A 108 -17.65 -4.84 -5.14
C ASP A 108 -16.83 -4.26 -3.98
N ILE A 109 -17.15 -4.63 -2.73
CA ILE A 109 -16.35 -4.28 -1.56
C ILE A 109 -14.94 -4.87 -1.69
N GLY A 110 -14.82 -6.14 -2.07
CA GLY A 110 -13.54 -6.80 -2.30
C GLY A 110 -12.72 -6.12 -3.39
N LYS A 111 -13.33 -5.83 -4.53
CA LYS A 111 -12.68 -5.10 -5.64
C LYS A 111 -12.18 -3.72 -5.23
N ARG A 112 -12.99 -2.93 -4.51
CA ARG A 112 -12.55 -1.64 -3.97
C ARG A 112 -11.38 -1.77 -3.02
N SER A 113 -11.43 -2.75 -2.12
CA SER A 113 -10.36 -3.01 -1.16
C SER A 113 -9.05 -3.30 -1.88
N LEU A 114 -9.07 -4.21 -2.86
CA LEU A 114 -7.88 -4.57 -3.64
C LEU A 114 -7.37 -3.39 -4.48
N ARG A 115 -8.26 -2.66 -5.15
CA ARG A 115 -7.93 -1.46 -5.92
C ARG A 115 -7.25 -0.41 -5.04
N ASN A 116 -7.78 -0.12 -3.86
CA ASN A 116 -7.21 0.84 -2.93
C ASN A 116 -5.89 0.38 -2.32
N THR A 117 -5.71 -0.93 -2.14
CA THR A 117 -4.41 -1.51 -1.73
C THR A 117 -3.36 -1.32 -2.82
N CYS A 118 -3.70 -1.56 -4.09
CA CYS A 118 -2.79 -1.28 -5.21
C CYS A 118 -2.46 0.20 -5.32
N LEU A 119 -3.43 1.11 -5.17
CA LEU A 119 -3.18 2.56 -5.19
C LEU A 119 -2.18 2.99 -4.12
N ARG A 120 -2.23 2.37 -2.93
CA ARG A 120 -1.29 2.65 -1.84
C ARG A 120 0.15 2.36 -2.25
N TYR A 121 0.40 1.26 -2.96
CA TYR A 121 1.73 0.97 -3.51
C TYR A 121 2.10 1.90 -4.66
N LEU A 122 1.20 2.10 -5.61
CA LEU A 122 1.42 2.98 -6.77
C LEU A 122 1.74 4.42 -6.37
N ALA A 123 1.22 4.89 -5.24
CA ALA A 123 1.54 6.21 -4.70
C ALA A 123 3.03 6.37 -4.33
N PHE A 124 3.72 5.29 -3.99
CA PHE A 124 5.16 5.27 -3.70
C PHE A 124 6.03 4.93 -4.93
N GLY A 125 5.41 4.75 -6.09
CA GLY A 125 6.08 4.44 -7.35
C GLY A 125 6.60 5.68 -8.09
N GLU A 126 6.43 5.69 -9.42
CA GLU A 126 6.82 6.81 -10.28
C GLU A 126 5.97 8.05 -9.97
N ALA A 127 6.62 9.19 -9.73
CA ALA A 127 5.98 10.36 -9.10
C ALA A 127 4.86 10.99 -9.93
N GLU A 128 5.02 11.08 -11.24
CA GLU A 128 4.02 11.69 -12.14
C GLU A 128 2.78 10.79 -12.27
N LEU A 129 2.99 9.49 -12.47
CA LEU A 129 1.92 8.51 -12.51
C LEU A 129 1.18 8.44 -11.16
N ALA A 130 1.91 8.38 -10.05
CA ALA A 130 1.37 8.36 -8.70
C ALA A 130 0.46 9.56 -8.44
N ASN A 131 0.96 10.77 -8.71
CA ASN A 131 0.19 12.00 -8.55
C ASN A 131 -1.08 12.03 -9.41
N THR A 132 -0.97 11.56 -10.67
CA THR A 132 -2.10 11.49 -11.61
C THR A 132 -3.17 10.49 -11.14
N LEU A 133 -2.78 9.27 -10.77
CA LEU A 133 -3.71 8.22 -10.33
C LEU A 133 -4.45 8.61 -9.04
N VAL A 134 -3.70 9.09 -8.05
CA VAL A 134 -4.24 9.47 -6.75
C VAL A 134 -5.17 10.68 -6.88
N SER A 135 -4.77 11.72 -7.63
CA SER A 135 -5.61 12.87 -7.90
C SER A 135 -6.89 12.50 -8.62
N LYS A 136 -6.77 11.69 -9.69
CA LYS A 136 -7.91 11.21 -10.45
C LYS A 136 -8.89 10.41 -9.60
N GLN A 137 -8.41 9.45 -8.80
CA GLN A 137 -9.30 8.67 -7.94
C GLN A 137 -10.03 9.55 -6.93
N TYR A 138 -9.35 10.53 -6.33
CA TYR A 138 -9.99 11.45 -5.38
C TYR A 138 -11.14 12.23 -5.99
N HIS A 139 -10.95 12.81 -7.18
CA HIS A 139 -11.97 13.62 -7.85
C HIS A 139 -13.11 12.82 -8.47
N GLU A 140 -12.82 11.58 -8.92
CA GLU A 140 -13.83 10.69 -9.52
C GLU A 140 -14.58 9.83 -8.49
N ALA A 141 -14.14 9.84 -7.21
CA ALA A 141 -14.74 8.99 -6.19
C ALA A 141 -16.21 9.38 -5.93
N ASP A 142 -17.09 8.40 -6.06
CA ASP A 142 -18.51 8.50 -5.73
C ASP A 142 -18.85 7.98 -4.32
N ASN A 143 -17.80 7.66 -3.55
CA ASN A 143 -17.91 7.14 -2.20
C ASN A 143 -16.72 7.56 -1.32
N MET A 144 -16.99 7.62 -0.01
CA MET A 144 -15.99 8.07 0.97
C MET A 144 -14.78 7.13 1.08
N THR A 145 -14.97 5.83 0.87
CA THR A 145 -13.87 4.83 0.97
C THR A 145 -12.78 5.10 -0.05
N ASP A 146 -13.14 5.32 -1.30
CA ASP A 146 -12.18 5.59 -2.37
C ASP A 146 -11.56 7.00 -2.26
N ALA A 147 -12.36 7.99 -1.84
CA ALA A 147 -11.86 9.33 -1.59
C ALA A 147 -10.82 9.36 -0.45
N LEU A 148 -11.12 8.72 0.69
CA LEU A 148 -10.20 8.62 1.82
C LEU A 148 -8.95 7.79 1.49
N ALA A 149 -9.09 6.72 0.71
CA ALA A 149 -7.94 5.92 0.28
C ALA A 149 -6.97 6.75 -0.58
N ALA A 150 -7.50 7.55 -1.51
CA ALA A 150 -6.69 8.44 -2.33
C ALA A 150 -6.03 9.55 -1.49
N LEU A 151 -6.78 10.16 -0.57
CA LEU A 151 -6.24 11.16 0.35
C LEU A 151 -5.11 10.58 1.23
N ALA A 152 -5.35 9.43 1.84
CA ALA A 152 -4.35 8.75 2.67
C ALA A 152 -3.08 8.40 1.87
N ALA A 153 -3.23 7.93 0.62
CA ALA A 153 -2.11 7.64 -0.26
C ALA A 153 -1.31 8.89 -0.61
N SER A 154 -1.98 10.03 -0.88
CA SER A 154 -1.30 11.31 -1.19
C SER A 154 -0.50 11.84 -0.01
N VAL A 155 -1.00 11.70 1.20
CA VAL A 155 -0.33 12.13 2.43
C VAL A 155 0.85 11.22 2.75
N ALA A 156 0.64 9.89 2.70
CA ALA A 156 1.67 8.91 3.02
C ALA A 156 2.88 8.98 2.08
N ALA A 157 2.66 9.22 0.80
CA ALA A 157 3.71 9.33 -0.20
C ALA A 157 4.18 10.77 -0.45
N GLU A 158 3.67 11.74 0.30
CA GLU A 158 3.99 13.18 0.19
C GLU A 158 3.80 13.74 -1.23
N LEU A 159 2.75 13.31 -1.92
CA LEU A 159 2.48 13.73 -3.29
C LEU A 159 2.06 15.22 -3.37
N PRO A 160 2.43 15.93 -4.46
CA PRO A 160 2.05 17.35 -4.64
C PRO A 160 0.53 17.61 -4.57
N CYS A 161 -0.29 16.66 -5.04
CA CYS A 161 -1.74 16.78 -5.01
C CYS A 161 -2.35 16.84 -3.60
N ARG A 162 -1.60 16.54 -2.53
CA ARG A 162 -2.09 16.65 -1.15
C ARG A 162 -2.41 18.10 -0.75
N ASP A 163 -1.59 19.05 -1.20
CA ASP A 163 -1.69 20.45 -0.78
C ASP A 163 -2.89 21.16 -1.46
N ALA A 164 -3.15 20.84 -2.73
CA ALA A 164 -4.30 21.35 -3.47
C ALA A 164 -5.65 21.00 -2.80
N ARG A 165 -5.72 19.95 -2.01
CA ARG A 165 -6.94 19.46 -1.32
C ARG A 165 -7.17 20.10 0.03
N SER A 166 -6.14 20.63 0.67
CA SER A 166 -6.26 21.37 1.92
C SER A 166 -6.93 22.72 1.71
N GLU A 167 -6.84 23.28 0.50
CA GLU A 167 -7.40 24.58 0.14
C GLU A 167 -8.90 24.52 -0.25
N GLU A 168 -9.39 23.35 -0.70
CA GLU A 168 -10.80 23.19 -1.09
C GLU A 168 -11.77 23.14 0.10
N HIS A 169 -11.26 23.00 1.33
CA HIS A 169 -12.07 22.92 2.55
C HIS A 169 -11.98 24.15 3.46
N THR A 170 -11.41 25.25 2.95
CA THR A 170 -11.36 26.55 3.65
C THR A 170 -12.30 27.55 3.05
#